data_cc949a226b50f3e77b4fa85244773bbf
#
_entry.id   cc949a226b50f3e77b4fa85244773bbf
#
_cell.length_a   1.000
_cell.length_b   1.000
_cell.length_c   1.000
_cell.angle_alpha   90.00
_cell.angle_beta   90.00
_cell.angle_gamma   90.00
#
_symmetry.space_group_name_H-M   'P 1'
#
loop_
_entity.id
_entity.type
_entity.pdbx_description
1 polymer ?
#
loop_
_entity_poly.entity_id
_entity_poly.type
_entity_poly.pdbx_seq_one_letter_code
_entity_poly.pdbx_strand_id
1 'polypeptide(L)'
;MAQLNVRRMLVRKLAAAYFTSWAIVLWVSFPSIALGGSNWNAAENYLSLALIIASYAVPAIFLYGVLVSSLLEALSVKLKVKGPSEALVSGLLHATFGLCFGFVLQSSLFGIMGGGAAILFFSFDRILIRAIPILKRKTRVIAFITPVLLFVLIVGAINATSPSKPPFTAKDAVQFATSGRGTTIDRFPKEEGVVKLQIDGYDVERETKVEETAEKEIYKLVFTEHWRKGEESGQYQMIYEVSRGSMGVQRGNGAEPPYLRPAKAA
;
A
#
# COMPACT_ATOMS: atom_id res chain seq x y z
N MET A 1 -19.92 21.92 40.97
CA MET A 1 -19.28 20.82 40.24
C MET A 1 -19.54 21.02 38.75
N ALA A 2 -18.53 21.18 37.90
CA ALA A 2 -18.74 21.25 36.45
C ALA A 2 -19.17 19.84 35.99
N GLN A 3 -20.45 19.70 35.69
CA GLN A 3 -20.91 18.43 35.07
C GLN A 3 -20.31 18.28 33.71
N LEU A 4 -19.65 17.16 33.49
CA LEU A 4 -19.06 16.80 32.20
C LEU A 4 -20.24 16.59 31.22
N ASN A 5 -20.36 17.48 30.24
CA ASN A 5 -21.37 17.28 29.20
C ASN A 5 -20.84 16.26 28.20
N VAL A 6 -21.07 14.98 28.47
CA VAL A 6 -20.54 13.83 27.71
C VAL A 6 -20.83 13.97 26.22
N ARG A 7 -22.01 14.41 25.83
CA ARG A 7 -22.38 14.59 24.42
C ARG A 7 -21.48 15.63 23.72
N ARG A 8 -21.25 16.78 24.36
CA ARG A 8 -20.38 17.83 23.78
C ARG A 8 -18.92 17.36 23.70
N MET A 9 -18.45 16.66 24.73
CA MET A 9 -17.13 16.06 24.74
C MET A 9 -16.95 15.07 23.60
N LEU A 10 -17.85 14.11 23.42
CA LEU A 10 -17.78 13.11 22.36
C LEU A 10 -17.80 13.71 20.96
N VAL A 11 -18.71 14.67 20.69
CA VAL A 11 -18.76 15.35 19.38
C VAL A 11 -17.43 16.05 19.06
N ARG A 12 -16.83 16.70 20.04
CA ARG A 12 -15.53 17.35 19.87
C ARG A 12 -14.41 16.33 19.60
N LYS A 13 -14.39 15.23 20.34
CA LYS A 13 -13.39 14.16 20.17
C LYS A 13 -13.52 13.46 18.80
N LEU A 14 -14.75 13.23 18.34
CA LEU A 14 -14.98 12.71 16.99
C LEU A 14 -14.53 13.70 15.90
N ALA A 15 -14.73 15.00 16.11
CA ALA A 15 -14.19 16.02 15.22
C ALA A 15 -12.65 16.04 15.24
N ALA A 16 -12.01 15.91 16.41
CA ALA A 16 -10.56 15.80 16.52
C ALA A 16 -10.05 14.54 15.82
N ALA A 17 -10.72 13.40 16.00
CA ALA A 17 -10.40 12.17 15.30
C ALA A 17 -10.45 12.34 13.77
N TYR A 18 -11.49 12.99 13.26
CA TYR A 18 -11.64 13.28 11.84
C TYR A 18 -10.47 14.09 11.27
N PHE A 19 -10.12 15.21 11.89
CA PHE A 19 -9.01 16.04 11.42
C PHE A 19 -7.66 15.34 11.55
N THR A 20 -7.46 14.58 12.62
CA THR A 20 -6.24 13.78 12.82
C THR A 20 -6.11 12.71 11.74
N SER A 21 -7.19 12.01 11.42
CA SER A 21 -7.19 10.98 10.38
C SER A 21 -6.80 11.55 9.02
N TRP A 22 -7.38 12.70 8.64
CA TRP A 22 -7.01 13.37 7.41
C TRP A 22 -5.54 13.84 7.41
N ALA A 23 -5.07 14.41 8.52
CA ALA A 23 -3.69 14.85 8.63
C ALA A 23 -2.70 13.68 8.47
N ILE A 24 -2.98 12.54 9.11
CA ILE A 24 -2.15 11.32 8.98
C ILE A 24 -2.20 10.77 7.57
N VAL A 25 -3.38 10.62 6.97
CA VAL A 25 -3.52 10.09 5.60
C VAL A 25 -2.76 10.96 4.62
N LEU A 26 -2.97 12.28 4.65
CA LEU A 26 -2.28 13.21 3.74
C LEU A 26 -0.76 13.19 3.94
N TRP A 27 -0.30 13.22 5.20
CA TRP A 27 1.14 13.27 5.50
C TRP A 27 1.87 11.99 5.16
N VAL A 28 1.33 10.84 5.55
CA VAL A 28 2.00 9.53 5.36
C VAL A 28 1.93 9.06 3.89
N SER A 29 0.93 9.49 3.12
CA SER A 29 0.84 9.16 1.69
C SER A 29 1.76 10.04 0.83
N PHE A 30 2.15 11.21 1.31
CA PHE A 30 2.91 12.19 0.52
C PHE A 30 4.24 11.66 -0.06
N PRO A 31 5.06 10.88 0.67
CA PRO A 31 6.29 10.32 0.12
C PRO A 31 6.10 9.40 -1.09
N SER A 32 4.91 8.81 -1.29
CA SER A 32 4.65 7.95 -2.45
C SER A 32 4.70 8.70 -3.79
N ILE A 33 4.52 10.01 -3.77
CA ILE A 33 4.62 10.87 -4.95
C ILE A 33 6.06 10.90 -5.46
N ALA A 34 7.04 10.90 -4.55
CA ALA A 34 8.47 10.99 -4.88
C ALA A 34 9.13 9.60 -5.02
N LEU A 35 8.62 8.58 -4.32
CA LEU A 35 9.22 7.25 -4.22
C LEU A 35 8.53 6.20 -5.10
N GLY A 36 7.39 6.53 -5.69
CA GLY A 36 6.66 5.64 -6.60
C GLY A 36 7.43 5.44 -7.91
N GLY A 37 7.81 4.19 -8.20
CA GLY A 37 8.76 3.83 -9.26
C GLY A 37 8.40 4.21 -10.70
N SER A 38 7.14 4.49 -11.04
CA SER A 38 6.73 4.99 -12.35
C SER A 38 5.88 6.24 -12.20
N ASN A 39 6.36 7.33 -12.79
CA ASN A 39 5.71 8.64 -12.66
C ASN A 39 4.32 8.73 -13.33
N TRP A 40 4.01 7.85 -14.28
CA TRP A 40 2.75 7.87 -15.02
C TRP A 40 1.53 7.41 -14.20
N ASN A 41 1.73 6.61 -13.16
CA ASN A 41 0.66 6.13 -12.26
C ASN A 41 0.76 6.71 -10.84
N ALA A 42 1.42 7.84 -10.69
CA ALA A 42 1.65 8.46 -9.37
C ALA A 42 0.33 8.76 -8.63
N ALA A 43 -0.72 9.17 -9.33
CA ALA A 43 -2.04 9.42 -8.73
C ALA A 43 -2.70 8.13 -8.20
N GLU A 44 -2.61 7.02 -8.93
CA GLU A 44 -3.12 5.72 -8.49
C GLU A 44 -2.34 5.20 -7.27
N ASN A 45 -1.01 5.32 -7.31
CA ASN A 45 -0.14 4.93 -6.19
C ASN A 45 -0.45 5.74 -4.94
N TYR A 46 -0.59 7.06 -5.07
CA TYR A 46 -0.97 7.93 -3.97
C TYR A 46 -2.34 7.57 -3.39
N LEU A 47 -3.34 7.38 -4.25
CA LEU A 47 -4.70 7.00 -3.84
C LEU A 47 -4.71 5.63 -3.15
N SER A 48 -4.05 4.64 -3.73
CA SER A 48 -3.96 3.29 -3.17
C SER A 48 -3.30 3.29 -1.79
N LEU A 49 -2.17 3.99 -1.64
CA LEU A 49 -1.49 4.11 -0.36
C LEU A 49 -2.34 4.88 0.66
N ALA A 50 -3.00 5.96 0.25
CA ALA A 50 -3.91 6.72 1.11
C ALA A 50 -5.06 5.85 1.64
N LEU A 51 -5.65 5.00 0.80
CA LEU A 51 -6.70 4.06 1.20
C LEU A 51 -6.18 3.00 2.17
N ILE A 52 -4.99 2.44 1.93
CA ILE A 52 -4.35 1.49 2.84
C ILE A 52 -4.12 2.15 4.20
N ILE A 53 -3.52 3.34 4.22
CA ILE A 53 -3.27 4.07 5.48
C ILE A 53 -4.59 4.37 6.19
N ALA A 54 -5.59 4.86 5.46
CA ALA A 54 -6.90 5.18 6.03
C ALA A 54 -7.56 3.94 6.66
N SER A 55 -7.46 2.76 6.03
CA SER A 55 -8.07 1.53 6.55
C SER A 55 -7.53 1.10 7.91
N TYR A 56 -6.30 1.46 8.26
CA TYR A 56 -5.69 1.20 9.58
C TYR A 56 -5.80 2.41 10.51
N ALA A 57 -5.47 3.60 10.03
CA ALA A 57 -5.39 4.80 10.87
C ALA A 57 -6.77 5.27 11.35
N VAL A 58 -7.79 5.24 10.48
CA VAL A 58 -9.12 5.74 10.86
C VAL A 58 -9.73 4.92 12.01
N PRO A 59 -9.83 3.57 11.93
CA PRO A 59 -10.33 2.78 13.06
C PRO A 59 -9.50 2.99 14.34
N ALA A 60 -8.16 3.01 14.24
CA ALA A 60 -7.29 3.20 15.39
C ALA A 60 -7.52 4.56 16.06
N ILE A 61 -7.61 5.64 15.29
CA ILE A 61 -7.82 6.99 15.84
C ILE A 61 -9.24 7.15 16.41
N PHE A 62 -10.27 6.65 15.70
CA PHE A 62 -11.66 6.78 16.14
C PHE A 62 -11.99 5.89 17.34
N LEU A 63 -11.46 4.69 17.42
CA LEU A 63 -11.74 3.78 18.53
C LEU A 63 -10.78 4.02 19.70
N TYR A 64 -9.49 3.81 19.49
CA TYR A 64 -8.48 3.91 20.53
C TYR A 64 -8.21 5.36 20.92
N GLY A 65 -8.00 6.26 19.97
CA GLY A 65 -7.72 7.68 20.24
C GLY A 65 -8.85 8.38 20.98
N VAL A 66 -10.11 8.20 20.54
CA VAL A 66 -11.29 8.80 21.22
C VAL A 66 -11.48 8.20 22.62
N LEU A 67 -11.29 6.88 22.79
CA LEU A 67 -11.38 6.22 24.09
C LEU A 67 -10.35 6.75 25.08
N VAL A 68 -9.06 6.70 24.71
CA VAL A 68 -7.96 7.16 25.55
C VAL A 68 -8.14 8.64 25.90
N SER A 69 -8.42 9.48 24.91
CA SER A 69 -8.60 10.91 25.16
C SER A 69 -9.80 11.21 26.06
N SER A 70 -10.88 10.45 25.96
CA SER A 70 -12.07 10.61 26.82
C SER A 70 -11.78 10.18 28.26
N LEU A 71 -11.02 9.09 28.44
CA LEU A 71 -10.60 8.62 29.76
C LEU A 71 -9.65 9.62 30.45
N LEU A 72 -8.67 10.15 29.71
CA LEU A 72 -7.75 11.15 30.24
C LEU A 72 -8.46 12.44 30.66
N GLU A 73 -9.44 12.90 29.87
CA GLU A 73 -10.25 14.08 30.23
C GLU A 73 -11.11 13.81 31.47
N ALA A 74 -11.76 12.65 31.56
CA ALA A 74 -12.53 12.27 32.75
C ALA A 74 -11.65 12.19 34.01
N LEU A 75 -10.42 11.65 33.86
CA LEU A 75 -9.43 11.58 34.94
C LEU A 75 -8.99 12.97 35.39
N SER A 76 -8.68 13.88 34.45
CA SER A 76 -8.30 15.26 34.75
C SER A 76 -9.39 16.01 35.50
N VAL A 77 -10.66 15.81 35.12
CA VAL A 77 -11.82 16.39 35.83
C VAL A 77 -11.94 15.83 37.25
N LYS A 78 -11.77 14.51 37.42
CA LYS A 78 -11.83 13.84 38.73
C LYS A 78 -10.72 14.29 39.68
N LEU A 79 -9.51 14.43 39.14
CA LEU A 79 -8.32 14.88 39.91
C LEU A 79 -8.26 16.39 40.08
N LYS A 80 -9.22 17.14 39.53
CA LYS A 80 -9.31 18.60 39.56
C LYS A 80 -8.04 19.31 39.04
N VAL A 81 -7.27 18.67 38.17
CA VAL A 81 -6.12 19.29 37.52
C VAL A 81 -6.61 20.30 36.48
N LYS A 82 -6.04 21.51 36.51
CA LYS A 82 -6.48 22.62 35.62
C LYS A 82 -5.26 23.45 35.17
N GLY A 83 -5.46 24.24 34.12
CA GLY A 83 -4.47 25.21 33.65
C GLY A 83 -3.36 24.59 32.79
N PRO A 84 -2.21 25.25 32.65
CA PRO A 84 -1.12 24.80 31.80
C PRO A 84 -0.55 23.42 32.17
N SER A 85 -0.51 23.09 33.46
CA SER A 85 -0.04 21.79 33.96
C SER A 85 -0.96 20.63 33.50
N GLU A 86 -2.26 20.86 33.45
CA GLU A 86 -3.21 19.87 32.90
C GLU A 86 -2.93 19.61 31.42
N ALA A 87 -2.71 20.66 30.63
CA ALA A 87 -2.42 20.53 29.21
C ALA A 87 -1.11 19.77 28.97
N LEU A 88 -0.05 20.07 29.76
CA LEU A 88 1.23 19.38 29.65
C LEU A 88 1.12 17.90 30.01
N VAL A 89 0.54 17.58 31.17
CA VAL A 89 0.39 16.18 31.63
C VAL A 89 -0.50 15.40 30.67
N SER A 90 -1.62 15.96 30.25
CA SER A 90 -2.54 15.34 29.31
C SER A 90 -1.85 15.10 27.95
N GLY A 91 -1.08 16.05 27.44
CA GLY A 91 -0.33 15.89 26.19
C GLY A 91 0.74 14.80 26.27
N LEU A 92 1.51 14.75 27.36
CA LEU A 92 2.48 13.70 27.61
C LEU A 92 1.82 12.32 27.68
N LEU A 93 0.71 12.20 28.39
CA LEU A 93 -0.03 10.94 28.47
C LEU A 93 -0.57 10.50 27.11
N HIS A 94 -1.13 11.44 26.29
CA HIS A 94 -1.54 11.11 24.93
C HIS A 94 -0.37 10.57 24.10
N ALA A 95 0.79 11.24 24.13
CA ALA A 95 1.97 10.79 23.41
C ALA A 95 2.42 9.40 23.90
N THR A 96 2.46 9.16 25.21
CA THR A 96 2.83 7.86 25.78
C THR A 96 1.89 6.76 25.33
N PHE A 97 0.57 6.96 25.44
CA PHE A 97 -0.41 5.98 24.97
C PHE A 97 -0.31 5.74 23.45
N GLY A 98 -0.01 6.77 22.67
CA GLY A 98 0.23 6.63 21.24
C GLY A 98 1.49 5.80 20.93
N LEU A 99 2.59 6.04 21.65
CA LEU A 99 3.82 5.25 21.52
C LEU A 99 3.62 3.79 21.93
N CYS A 100 2.80 3.52 22.96
CA CYS A 100 2.46 2.16 23.39
C CYS A 100 1.81 1.31 22.28
N PHE A 101 1.20 1.94 21.27
CA PHE A 101 0.67 1.23 20.11
C PHE A 101 1.75 0.43 19.37
N GLY A 102 3.00 0.93 19.37
CA GLY A 102 4.15 0.22 18.81
C GLY A 102 4.51 -1.08 19.54
N PHE A 103 4.29 -1.14 20.87
CA PHE A 103 4.50 -2.37 21.63
C PHE A 103 3.48 -3.44 21.28
N VAL A 104 2.21 -3.03 21.08
CA VAL A 104 1.13 -3.95 20.69
C VAL A 104 1.40 -4.56 19.33
N LEU A 105 1.89 -3.76 18.37
CA LEU A 105 2.20 -4.20 17.01
C LEU A 105 3.65 -4.65 16.82
N GLN A 106 4.46 -4.68 17.87
CA GLN A 106 5.88 -5.06 17.85
C GLN A 106 6.69 -4.32 16.78
N SER A 107 6.40 -3.04 16.59
CA SER A 107 7.00 -2.20 15.56
C SER A 107 7.26 -0.78 16.04
N SER A 108 8.51 -0.36 15.99
CA SER A 108 8.92 1.01 16.32
C SER A 108 8.27 2.05 15.39
N LEU A 109 8.08 1.70 14.12
CA LEU A 109 7.42 2.56 13.15
C LEU A 109 5.98 2.88 13.59
N PHE A 110 5.20 1.86 13.95
CA PHE A 110 3.83 2.06 14.45
C PHE A 110 3.81 2.81 15.79
N GLY A 111 4.84 2.66 16.63
CA GLY A 111 5.00 3.47 17.84
C GLY A 111 5.17 4.95 17.52
N ILE A 112 6.09 5.30 16.64
CA ILE A 112 6.34 6.68 16.23
C ILE A 112 5.10 7.29 15.56
N MET A 113 4.47 6.57 14.66
CA MET A 113 3.24 7.01 13.99
C MET A 113 2.08 7.18 14.98
N GLY A 114 1.91 6.25 15.91
CA GLY A 114 0.89 6.32 16.97
C GLY A 114 1.12 7.49 17.90
N GLY A 115 2.37 7.75 18.31
CA GLY A 115 2.75 8.91 19.11
C GLY A 115 2.47 10.23 18.37
N GLY A 116 2.85 10.33 17.11
CA GLY A 116 2.55 11.49 16.26
C GLY A 116 1.05 11.72 16.09
N ALA A 117 0.28 10.67 15.80
CA ALA A 117 -1.18 10.75 15.70
C ALA A 117 -1.83 11.19 17.02
N ALA A 118 -1.33 10.70 18.17
CA ALA A 118 -1.84 11.09 19.48
C ALA A 118 -1.56 12.57 19.81
N ILE A 119 -0.38 13.08 19.45
CA ILE A 119 -0.04 14.50 19.60
C ILE A 119 -0.94 15.36 18.69
N LEU A 120 -1.15 14.96 17.45
CA LEU A 120 -2.06 15.65 16.52
C LEU A 120 -3.50 15.64 17.06
N PHE A 121 -3.97 14.49 17.54
CA PHE A 121 -5.30 14.36 18.12
C PHE A 121 -5.48 15.30 19.32
N PHE A 122 -4.53 15.28 20.24
CA PHE A 122 -4.53 16.18 21.39
C PHE A 122 -4.56 17.65 20.96
N SER A 123 -3.73 18.01 19.96
CA SER A 123 -3.65 19.38 19.45
C SER A 123 -4.99 19.83 18.82
N PHE A 124 -5.59 19.00 17.97
CA PHE A 124 -6.89 19.28 17.39
C PHE A 124 -7.99 19.36 18.46
N ASP A 125 -8.00 18.46 19.43
CA ASP A 125 -8.96 18.51 20.53
C ASP A 125 -8.87 19.86 21.31
N ARG A 126 -7.65 20.32 21.60
CA ARG A 126 -7.41 21.63 22.27
C ARG A 126 -7.81 22.83 21.42
N ILE A 127 -7.54 22.78 20.11
CA ILE A 127 -7.97 23.81 19.18
C ILE A 127 -9.52 23.86 19.13
N LEU A 128 -10.17 22.71 19.03
CA LEU A 128 -11.63 22.61 18.91
C LEU A 128 -12.35 23.06 20.18
N ILE A 129 -11.77 22.91 21.38
CA ILE A 129 -12.33 23.49 22.62
C ILE A 129 -12.53 24.99 22.48
N ARG A 130 -11.58 25.69 21.86
CA ARG A 130 -11.62 27.13 21.66
C ARG A 130 -12.42 27.54 20.42
N ALA A 131 -12.29 26.78 19.33
CA ALA A 131 -12.84 27.12 18.04
C ALA A 131 -14.37 26.85 17.91
N ILE A 132 -14.88 25.72 18.43
CA ILE A 132 -16.30 25.37 18.28
C ILE A 132 -17.25 26.43 18.79
N PRO A 133 -17.02 27.07 19.97
CA PRO A 133 -17.95 28.10 20.46
C PRO A 133 -17.99 29.37 19.60
N ILE A 134 -16.89 29.70 18.93
CA ILE A 134 -16.69 30.95 18.20
C ILE A 134 -17.11 30.82 16.74
N LEU A 135 -16.91 29.64 16.13
CA LEU A 135 -17.12 29.42 14.71
C LEU A 135 -18.63 29.38 14.35
N LYS A 136 -19.03 30.17 13.35
CA LYS A 136 -20.38 30.12 12.76
C LYS A 136 -20.58 28.75 12.06
N ARG A 137 -21.85 28.34 11.93
CA ARG A 137 -22.22 27.06 11.29
C ARG A 137 -21.60 26.89 9.90
N LYS A 138 -21.61 27.93 9.07
CA LYS A 138 -21.01 27.90 7.72
C LYS A 138 -19.49 27.60 7.76
N THR A 139 -18.79 28.28 8.65
CA THR A 139 -17.31 28.07 8.81
C THR A 139 -16.98 26.67 9.30
N ARG A 140 -17.80 26.10 10.19
CA ARG A 140 -17.64 24.69 10.62
C ARG A 140 -17.81 23.72 9.47
N VAL A 141 -18.84 23.91 8.63
CA VAL A 141 -19.05 23.06 7.43
C VAL A 141 -17.88 23.17 6.47
N ILE A 142 -17.40 24.39 6.20
CA ILE A 142 -16.23 24.61 5.35
C ILE A 142 -15.02 23.86 5.94
N ALA A 143 -14.73 24.01 7.23
CA ALA A 143 -13.62 23.33 7.88
C ALA A 143 -13.68 21.81 7.72
N PHE A 144 -14.85 21.20 7.82
CA PHE A 144 -15.04 19.76 7.61
C PHE A 144 -14.86 19.32 6.15
N ILE A 145 -15.23 20.17 5.19
CA ILE A 145 -15.06 19.86 3.76
C ILE A 145 -13.61 20.07 3.29
N THR A 146 -12.88 21.01 3.91
CA THR A 146 -11.52 21.41 3.49
C THR A 146 -10.54 20.24 3.33
N PRO A 147 -10.40 19.27 4.27
CA PRO A 147 -9.47 18.15 4.08
C PRO A 147 -9.82 17.28 2.88
N VAL A 148 -11.11 17.04 2.64
CA VAL A 148 -11.60 16.27 1.49
C VAL A 148 -11.24 17.00 0.18
N LEU A 149 -11.54 18.30 0.13
CA LEU A 149 -11.22 19.13 -1.03
C LEU A 149 -9.73 19.18 -1.28
N LEU A 150 -8.90 19.33 -0.25
CA LEU A 150 -7.46 19.30 -0.34
C LEU A 150 -6.95 17.97 -0.91
N PHE A 151 -7.48 16.85 -0.45
CA PHE A 151 -7.14 15.53 -0.97
C PHE A 151 -7.46 15.40 -2.46
N VAL A 152 -8.67 15.81 -2.87
CA VAL A 152 -9.08 15.78 -4.28
C VAL A 152 -8.19 16.68 -5.14
N LEU A 153 -7.84 17.88 -4.64
CA LEU A 153 -6.93 18.79 -5.34
C LEU A 153 -5.52 18.19 -5.49
N ILE A 154 -4.99 17.52 -4.46
CA ILE A 154 -3.69 16.86 -4.51
C ILE A 154 -3.73 15.74 -5.56
N VAL A 155 -4.73 14.85 -5.52
CA VAL A 155 -4.86 13.76 -6.51
C VAL A 155 -5.00 14.35 -7.92
N GLY A 156 -5.83 15.37 -8.10
CA GLY A 156 -6.02 16.06 -9.39
C GLY A 156 -4.71 16.69 -9.91
N ALA A 157 -3.96 17.35 -9.03
CA ALA A 157 -2.67 17.96 -9.39
C ALA A 157 -1.64 16.90 -9.79
N ILE A 158 -1.52 15.81 -9.03
CA ILE A 158 -0.63 14.68 -9.35
C ILE A 158 -1.00 14.11 -10.73
N ASN A 159 -2.30 13.84 -10.95
CA ASN A 159 -2.76 13.28 -12.21
C ASN A 159 -2.51 14.22 -13.40
N ALA A 160 -2.71 15.53 -13.22
CA ALA A 160 -2.48 16.53 -14.27
C ALA A 160 -1.00 16.72 -14.61
N THR A 161 -0.10 16.45 -13.67
CA THR A 161 1.36 16.57 -13.85
C THR A 161 2.03 15.24 -14.18
N SER A 162 1.33 14.12 -14.09
CA SER A 162 1.85 12.80 -14.43
C SER A 162 2.03 12.66 -15.96
N PRO A 163 3.15 12.07 -16.42
CA PRO A 163 3.34 11.78 -17.84
C PRO A 163 2.30 10.76 -18.32
N SER A 164 2.10 10.70 -19.63
CA SER A 164 1.23 9.69 -20.23
C SER A 164 1.76 8.28 -19.96
N LYS A 165 0.84 7.34 -19.80
CA LYS A 165 1.16 5.91 -19.63
C LYS A 165 1.96 5.43 -20.84
N PRO A 166 3.19 4.90 -20.67
CA PRO A 166 3.95 4.35 -21.79
C PRO A 166 3.26 3.10 -22.34
N PRO A 167 3.35 2.80 -23.64
CA PRO A 167 2.81 1.58 -24.21
C PRO A 167 3.48 0.36 -23.56
N PHE A 168 2.69 -0.70 -23.33
CA PHE A 168 3.23 -1.99 -22.91
C PHE A 168 3.59 -2.77 -24.17
N THR A 169 4.87 -3.11 -24.33
CA THR A 169 5.41 -3.73 -25.54
C THR A 169 5.61 -5.25 -25.37
N ALA A 170 5.82 -5.95 -26.48
CA ALA A 170 6.19 -7.37 -26.48
C ALA A 170 7.45 -7.64 -25.61
N LYS A 171 8.44 -6.74 -25.68
CA LYS A 171 9.65 -6.82 -24.85
C LYS A 171 9.32 -6.72 -23.35
N ASP A 172 8.43 -5.80 -22.97
CA ASP A 172 7.99 -5.64 -21.58
C ASP A 172 7.24 -6.90 -21.10
N ALA A 173 6.45 -7.53 -21.98
CA ALA A 173 5.73 -8.76 -21.66
C ALA A 173 6.70 -9.92 -21.38
N VAL A 174 7.74 -10.11 -22.20
CA VAL A 174 8.78 -11.12 -21.98
C VAL A 174 9.52 -10.84 -20.68
N GLN A 175 9.96 -9.59 -20.47
CA GLN A 175 10.66 -9.19 -19.26
C GLN A 175 9.81 -9.41 -18.01
N PHE A 176 8.54 -9.07 -18.06
CA PHE A 176 7.61 -9.29 -16.94
C PHE A 176 7.47 -10.78 -16.63
N ALA A 177 7.21 -11.61 -17.64
CA ALA A 177 7.02 -13.05 -17.46
C ALA A 177 8.28 -13.75 -16.93
N THR A 178 9.46 -13.32 -17.36
CA THR A 178 10.77 -13.94 -16.98
C THR A 178 11.41 -13.31 -15.75
N SER A 179 10.77 -12.33 -15.10
CA SER A 179 11.32 -11.64 -13.91
C SER A 179 11.19 -12.42 -12.61
N GLY A 180 10.31 -13.42 -12.57
CA GLY A 180 10.04 -14.25 -11.38
C GLY A 180 11.18 -15.23 -11.09
N ARG A 181 12.05 -14.93 -10.12
CA ARG A 181 13.15 -15.81 -9.71
C ARG A 181 12.63 -17.15 -9.18
N GLY A 182 13.25 -18.24 -9.64
CA GLY A 182 12.91 -19.61 -9.20
C GLY A 182 11.63 -20.17 -9.80
N THR A 183 11.00 -19.48 -10.75
CA THR A 183 9.88 -20.02 -11.52
C THR A 183 10.35 -20.89 -12.67
N THR A 184 9.47 -21.75 -13.19
CA THR A 184 9.77 -22.59 -14.37
C THR A 184 10.17 -21.75 -15.59
N ILE A 185 9.74 -20.48 -15.66
CA ILE A 185 9.96 -19.58 -16.78
C ILE A 185 11.30 -18.82 -16.66
N ASP A 186 11.82 -18.64 -15.46
CA ASP A 186 13.09 -17.90 -15.20
C ASP A 186 14.29 -18.46 -16.00
N ARG A 187 14.23 -19.72 -16.38
CA ARG A 187 15.26 -20.42 -17.16
C ARG A 187 15.20 -20.18 -18.68
N PHE A 188 14.15 -19.54 -19.18
CA PHE A 188 13.99 -19.23 -20.60
C PHE A 188 14.68 -17.90 -20.97
N PRO A 189 15.01 -17.69 -22.27
CA PRO A 189 15.51 -16.42 -22.76
C PRO A 189 14.65 -15.25 -22.31
N LYS A 190 15.31 -14.18 -21.82
CA LYS A 190 14.64 -12.95 -21.34
C LYS A 190 14.30 -11.97 -22.48
N GLU A 191 14.60 -12.37 -23.69
CA GLU A 191 14.22 -11.71 -24.94
C GLU A 191 13.72 -12.80 -25.90
N GLU A 192 12.96 -12.41 -26.92
CA GLU A 192 12.52 -13.32 -27.95
C GLU A 192 13.71 -13.95 -28.67
N GLY A 193 13.74 -15.27 -28.74
CA GLY A 193 14.85 -16.00 -29.34
C GLY A 193 15.06 -17.38 -28.74
N VAL A 194 16.19 -18.01 -29.15
CA VAL A 194 16.56 -19.38 -28.82
C VAL A 194 17.91 -19.40 -28.13
N VAL A 195 18.02 -20.18 -27.06
CA VAL A 195 19.28 -20.48 -26.37
C VAL A 195 19.51 -21.97 -26.31
N LYS A 196 20.74 -22.42 -26.70
CA LYS A 196 21.19 -23.81 -26.64
C LYS A 196 22.14 -23.98 -25.47
N LEU A 197 21.97 -25.06 -24.70
CA LEU A 197 22.75 -25.36 -23.51
C LEU A 197 22.82 -26.89 -23.29
N GLN A 198 23.69 -27.34 -22.41
CA GLN A 198 23.71 -28.72 -21.94
C GLN A 198 23.34 -28.80 -20.46
N ILE A 199 22.44 -29.73 -20.10
CA ILE A 199 22.03 -29.99 -18.73
C ILE A 199 22.06 -31.51 -18.50
N ASP A 200 22.86 -32.00 -17.57
CA ASP A 200 22.94 -33.42 -17.20
C ASP A 200 23.19 -34.36 -18.39
N GLY A 201 23.93 -33.86 -19.40
CA GLY A 201 24.24 -34.57 -20.63
C GLY A 201 23.12 -34.57 -21.67
N TYR A 202 22.07 -33.78 -21.47
CA TYR A 202 21.05 -33.47 -22.47
C TYR A 202 21.45 -32.22 -23.24
N ASP A 203 21.32 -32.26 -24.57
CA ASP A 203 21.32 -31.08 -25.41
C ASP A 203 19.94 -30.44 -25.28
N VAL A 204 19.92 -29.21 -24.81
CA VAL A 204 18.64 -28.49 -24.49
C VAL A 204 18.57 -27.22 -25.32
N GLU A 205 17.45 -27.02 -25.98
CA GLU A 205 17.13 -25.78 -26.70
C GLU A 205 15.90 -25.14 -26.06
N ARG A 206 16.01 -23.90 -25.62
CA ARG A 206 14.94 -23.12 -25.02
C ARG A 206 14.61 -21.93 -25.91
N GLU A 207 13.35 -21.82 -26.26
CA GLU A 207 12.81 -20.76 -27.09
C GLU A 207 11.79 -19.92 -26.32
N THR A 208 11.90 -18.61 -26.45
CA THR A 208 10.89 -17.63 -26.06
C THR A 208 10.36 -16.97 -27.32
N LYS A 209 9.05 -17.12 -27.59
CA LYS A 209 8.37 -16.55 -28.73
C LYS A 209 7.20 -15.69 -28.27
N VAL A 210 6.98 -14.54 -28.92
CA VAL A 210 5.84 -13.65 -28.68
C VAL A 210 4.89 -13.74 -29.85
N GLU A 211 3.60 -13.88 -29.52
CA GLU A 211 2.51 -13.78 -30.48
C GLU A 211 1.60 -12.62 -30.08
N GLU A 212 1.37 -11.70 -31.00
CA GLU A 212 0.41 -10.61 -30.80
C GLU A 212 -1.00 -11.16 -30.74
N THR A 213 -1.83 -10.55 -29.89
CA THR A 213 -3.26 -10.86 -29.82
C THR A 213 -4.10 -9.78 -30.50
N ALA A 214 -5.40 -10.02 -30.67
CA ALA A 214 -6.31 -9.00 -31.19
C ALA A 214 -6.51 -7.81 -30.23
N GLU A 215 -6.16 -7.98 -28.96
CA GLU A 215 -6.31 -6.97 -27.91
C GLU A 215 -5.00 -6.21 -27.71
N LYS A 216 -5.10 -4.88 -27.61
CA LYS A 216 -3.94 -4.03 -27.35
C LYS A 216 -3.29 -4.34 -26.00
N GLU A 217 -1.95 -4.31 -25.97
CA GLU A 217 -1.15 -4.54 -24.77
C GLU A 217 -1.37 -5.92 -24.11
N ILE A 218 -1.91 -6.90 -24.85
CA ILE A 218 -2.00 -8.30 -24.45
C ILE A 218 -1.19 -9.14 -25.41
N TYR A 219 -0.27 -9.93 -24.86
CA TYR A 219 0.65 -10.77 -25.63
C TYR A 219 0.52 -12.22 -25.19
N LYS A 220 0.61 -13.11 -26.17
CA LYS A 220 0.70 -14.54 -25.91
C LYS A 220 2.18 -14.95 -25.97
N LEU A 221 2.72 -15.38 -24.86
CA LEU A 221 4.09 -15.87 -24.77
C LEU A 221 4.12 -17.38 -24.82
N VAL A 222 4.95 -17.88 -25.72
CA VAL A 222 5.17 -19.32 -25.92
C VAL A 222 6.58 -19.63 -25.50
N PHE A 223 6.72 -20.43 -24.47
CA PHE A 223 7.99 -20.95 -23.97
C PHE A 223 8.11 -22.40 -24.38
N THR A 224 9.09 -22.74 -25.25
CA THR A 224 9.31 -24.10 -25.75
C THR A 224 10.67 -24.59 -25.31
N GLU A 225 10.73 -25.78 -24.75
CA GLU A 225 11.96 -26.47 -24.37
C GLU A 225 12.05 -27.79 -25.12
N HIS A 226 13.05 -27.92 -25.99
CA HIS A 226 13.40 -29.17 -26.64
C HIS A 226 14.62 -29.78 -25.92
N TRP A 227 14.60 -31.07 -25.70
CA TRP A 227 15.71 -31.78 -25.08
C TRP A 227 16.02 -33.11 -25.80
N ARG A 228 17.27 -33.47 -25.84
CA ARG A 228 17.75 -34.70 -26.48
C ARG A 228 18.97 -35.26 -25.77
N LYS A 229 18.99 -36.62 -25.59
CA LYS A 229 20.15 -37.36 -25.11
C LYS A 229 20.19 -38.72 -25.78
N GLY A 230 21.14 -38.93 -26.74
CA GLY A 230 21.16 -40.12 -27.57
C GLY A 230 19.87 -40.26 -28.41
N GLU A 231 19.17 -41.37 -28.22
CA GLU A 231 17.88 -41.62 -28.87
C GLU A 231 16.68 -41.02 -28.13
N GLU A 232 16.86 -40.65 -26.89
CA GLU A 232 15.81 -40.03 -26.07
C GLU A 232 15.66 -38.54 -26.42
N SER A 233 14.45 -38.12 -26.72
CA SER A 233 14.14 -36.71 -26.99
C SER A 233 12.71 -36.38 -26.60
N GLY A 234 12.46 -35.09 -26.34
CA GLY A 234 11.12 -34.61 -26.05
C GLY A 234 11.00 -33.11 -26.19
N GLN A 235 9.78 -32.65 -26.04
CA GLN A 235 9.42 -31.24 -26.09
C GLN A 235 8.43 -30.93 -24.98
N TYR A 236 8.63 -29.77 -24.35
CA TYR A 236 7.71 -29.20 -23.38
C TYR A 236 7.39 -27.76 -23.78
N GLN A 237 6.12 -27.41 -23.79
CA GLN A 237 5.66 -26.09 -24.19
C GLN A 237 4.73 -25.52 -23.13
N MET A 238 4.90 -24.25 -22.80
CA MET A 238 4.05 -23.48 -21.92
C MET A 238 3.55 -22.23 -22.65
N ILE A 239 2.27 -21.94 -22.54
CA ILE A 239 1.65 -20.78 -23.18
C ILE A 239 1.03 -19.92 -22.09
N TYR A 240 1.41 -18.65 -22.09
CA TYR A 240 0.90 -17.65 -21.17
C TYR A 240 0.29 -16.47 -21.92
N GLU A 241 -0.79 -15.95 -21.37
CA GLU A 241 -1.30 -14.65 -21.74
C GLU A 241 -0.75 -13.61 -20.74
N VAL A 242 -0.13 -12.56 -21.27
CA VAL A 242 0.56 -11.56 -20.47
C VAL A 242 0.05 -10.18 -20.83
N SER A 243 -0.38 -9.46 -19.82
CA SER A 243 -0.73 -8.05 -19.89
C SER A 243 0.05 -7.28 -18.84
N ARG A 244 -0.07 -5.97 -18.81
CA ARG A 244 0.62 -5.14 -17.84
C ARG A 244 0.23 -5.50 -16.40
N GLY A 245 1.18 -6.09 -15.66
CA GLY A 245 1.00 -6.47 -14.25
C GLY A 245 0.21 -7.76 -14.03
N SER A 246 -0.12 -8.50 -15.08
CA SER A 246 -0.84 -9.78 -14.98
C SER A 246 -0.29 -10.82 -15.95
N MET A 247 -0.25 -12.08 -15.51
CA MET A 247 0.15 -13.22 -16.31
C MET A 247 -0.71 -14.42 -15.95
N GLY A 248 -1.36 -15.00 -16.94
CA GLY A 248 -2.21 -16.19 -16.80
C GLY A 248 -1.71 -17.35 -17.66
N VAL A 249 -1.69 -18.56 -17.08
CA VAL A 249 -1.40 -19.79 -17.83
C VAL A 249 -2.58 -20.11 -18.73
N GLN A 250 -2.34 -20.24 -20.03
CA GLN A 250 -3.36 -20.71 -20.97
C GLN A 250 -3.26 -22.22 -21.21
N ARG A 251 -2.05 -22.75 -21.42
CA ARG A 251 -1.83 -24.16 -21.74
C ARG A 251 -0.40 -24.60 -21.40
N GLY A 252 -0.27 -25.87 -21.00
CA GLY A 252 1.00 -26.61 -20.99
C GLY A 252 0.82 -27.91 -21.80
N ASN A 253 1.79 -28.25 -22.64
CA ASN A 253 1.77 -29.43 -23.50
C ASN A 253 3.14 -30.09 -23.54
N GLY A 254 3.16 -31.43 -23.76
CA GLY A 254 4.39 -32.18 -23.99
C GLY A 254 4.92 -32.93 -22.79
N ALA A 255 6.10 -33.53 -22.95
CA ALA A 255 6.79 -34.27 -21.89
C ALA A 255 7.66 -33.34 -21.07
N GLU A 256 7.50 -33.38 -19.75
CA GLU A 256 8.35 -32.62 -18.85
C GLU A 256 9.79 -33.15 -18.92
N PRO A 257 10.81 -32.25 -19.04
CA PRO A 257 12.21 -32.63 -19.14
C PRO A 257 12.66 -33.52 -17.97
N PRO A 258 13.38 -34.64 -18.24
CA PRO A 258 13.77 -35.60 -17.20
C PRO A 258 14.67 -35.00 -16.11
N TYR A 259 15.52 -34.06 -16.47
CA TYR A 259 16.45 -33.36 -15.54
C TYR A 259 15.76 -32.36 -14.59
N LEU A 260 14.46 -32.13 -14.73
CA LEU A 260 13.69 -31.30 -13.79
C LEU A 260 13.02 -32.12 -12.69
N ARG A 261 12.99 -33.44 -12.85
CA ARG A 261 12.44 -34.31 -11.81
C ARG A 261 13.48 -34.42 -10.70
N PRO A 262 13.09 -34.20 -9.41
CA PRO A 262 14.02 -34.48 -8.32
C PRO A 262 14.50 -35.91 -8.45
N ALA A 263 15.82 -36.13 -8.34
CA ALA A 263 16.37 -37.46 -8.33
C ALA A 263 15.57 -38.30 -7.32
N LYS A 264 14.96 -39.41 -7.77
CA LYS A 264 14.33 -40.35 -6.86
C LYS A 264 15.39 -40.71 -5.84
N ALA A 265 15.15 -40.36 -4.58
CA ALA A 265 15.98 -40.85 -3.49
C ALA A 265 16.02 -42.38 -3.60
N ALA A 266 17.22 -42.91 -3.88
CA ALA A 266 17.48 -44.33 -3.92
C ALA A 266 17.48 -44.93 -2.52
#